data_81b6cf5d054c1635a851ee333ca67a0f
#
_entry.id   81b6cf5d054c1635a851ee333ca67a0f
#
_cell.length_a   1.000
_cell.length_b   1.000
_cell.length_c   1.000
_cell.angle_alpha   90.00
_cell.angle_beta   90.00
_cell.angle_gamma   90.00
#
_symmetry.space_group_name_H-M   'P 1'
#
loop_
_entity.id
_entity.type
_entity.pdbx_description
1 polymer ?
#
loop_
_entity_poly.entity_id
_entity_poly.type
_entity_poly.pdbx_seq_one_letter_code
_entity_poly.pdbx_strand_id
1 'polypeptide(L)'
;MASLRPRKRTKGKPSGLFAFPRTAASFAPLTPVAFLPRIAAIHPDRIAVVHGAQRISYRQFEERARRLASALARRGIRPGQTVSAMLPNVPAMLDAHFGVPMLGAVLNTINTRLDARTVAYILDHGEAKALITDREYAAAVGPALRRLKRRPLVIDVDDPLYEGPGERLGNVEYEAFLSEGSPDFAWTPPASERQAIALNYTSGTTGNPKGVVYSHRGAFLEALGNVLAWPVSPRPVYLWTLPMFHCNGWHYPWSVTAMAGTHVCLRKVDPPLVFRLIAERGVTHMCGAPTVLAMLINAPVEQRVKFDHVVEIETGGSSPPAKVIKAMSELGFRVTHLYGLTEVHGPSTLCVWQEAWDALGPAQQAAMVARQGVPYPTLAGQMVADAKTLEPVPADGRTIGEVMLRGSTVMLGYLKDKAATAAAFRGGWFHSGDLAVQHPDGYIEIKDRLKDIIISGGENISSIEVEIALTRHPAVLMAAVVARPDEKWGETPCAFVQLKPDTKATEEELIAFCRDQLPRFAVPKTVVFGPLPTTATGKIQKYTLRERAREL
;
A
#
# COMPACT_ATOMS: atom_id res chain seq x y z
N MET A 1 -30.75 12.90 -10.00
CA MET A 1 -29.84 11.92 -10.63
C MET A 1 -30.59 10.63 -10.90
N ALA A 2 -30.64 10.16 -12.15
CA ALA A 2 -31.50 9.04 -12.55
C ALA A 2 -30.97 7.71 -12.00
N SER A 3 -31.84 6.92 -11.36
CA SER A 3 -31.55 5.59 -10.80
C SER A 3 -31.19 4.62 -11.94
N LEU A 4 -29.93 4.23 -12.04
CA LEU A 4 -29.47 3.15 -12.93
C LEU A 4 -29.84 1.79 -12.32
N ARG A 5 -31.01 1.25 -12.67
CA ARG A 5 -31.35 -0.15 -12.40
C ARG A 5 -30.42 -1.09 -13.17
N PRO A 6 -29.98 -2.24 -12.59
CA PRO A 6 -29.10 -3.17 -13.29
C PRO A 6 -29.86 -3.79 -14.48
N ARG A 7 -29.41 -3.48 -15.70
CA ARG A 7 -29.92 -4.14 -16.91
C ARG A 7 -29.44 -5.60 -16.95
N LYS A 8 -30.37 -6.54 -17.12
CA LYS A 8 -30.09 -7.95 -17.44
C LYS A 8 -29.18 -8.02 -18.68
N ARG A 9 -28.03 -8.70 -18.56
CA ARG A 9 -27.11 -8.94 -19.67
C ARG A 9 -27.80 -9.80 -20.74
N THR A 10 -28.24 -9.19 -21.81
CA THR A 10 -28.52 -9.88 -23.06
C THR A 10 -27.18 -10.12 -23.76
N LYS A 11 -26.88 -11.39 -24.11
CA LYS A 11 -25.81 -11.78 -25.03
C LYS A 11 -26.21 -11.36 -26.46
N GLY A 12 -26.30 -10.05 -26.74
CA GLY A 12 -26.53 -9.52 -28.08
C GLY A 12 -25.23 -9.00 -28.66
N LYS A 13 -24.89 -9.33 -29.89
CA LYS A 13 -23.89 -8.59 -30.66
C LYS A 13 -24.32 -7.12 -30.64
N PRO A 14 -23.41 -6.14 -30.51
CA PRO A 14 -23.78 -4.74 -30.59
C PRO A 14 -24.45 -4.53 -31.94
N SER A 15 -25.73 -4.16 -31.92
CA SER A 15 -26.50 -3.83 -33.10
C SER A 15 -26.71 -2.33 -33.12
N GLY A 16 -26.35 -1.68 -34.22
CA GLY A 16 -26.54 -0.24 -34.41
C GLY A 16 -25.50 0.36 -35.35
N LEU A 17 -25.73 1.58 -35.77
CA LEU A 17 -24.88 2.33 -36.71
C LEU A 17 -23.38 2.39 -36.29
N PHE A 18 -23.07 2.30 -34.98
CA PHE A 18 -21.73 2.39 -34.42
C PHE A 18 -21.23 1.05 -33.84
N ALA A 19 -21.80 -0.08 -34.23
CA ALA A 19 -21.39 -1.41 -33.77
C ALA A 19 -20.23 -1.95 -34.62
N PHE A 20 -19.01 -1.55 -34.26
CA PHE A 20 -17.81 -2.03 -34.92
C PHE A 20 -17.21 -3.25 -34.18
N PRO A 21 -16.74 -4.28 -34.91
CA PRO A 21 -16.03 -5.39 -34.29
C PRO A 21 -14.67 -4.93 -33.76
N ARG A 22 -14.21 -5.58 -32.70
CA ARG A 22 -12.83 -5.42 -32.23
C ARG A 22 -11.88 -5.99 -33.27
N THR A 23 -10.87 -5.21 -33.65
CA THR A 23 -9.79 -5.64 -34.55
C THR A 23 -8.45 -5.45 -33.88
N ALA A 24 -7.40 -6.10 -34.35
CA ALA A 24 -6.04 -5.88 -33.87
C ALA A 24 -5.56 -4.42 -34.03
N ALA A 25 -6.13 -3.69 -34.97
CA ALA A 25 -5.84 -2.27 -35.19
C ALA A 25 -6.50 -1.33 -34.16
N SER A 26 -7.65 -1.74 -33.60
CA SER A 26 -8.49 -0.88 -32.74
C SER A 26 -8.56 -1.34 -31.29
N PHE A 27 -7.92 -2.47 -30.94
CA PHE A 27 -7.97 -3.01 -29.60
C PHE A 27 -6.65 -3.72 -29.22
N ALA A 28 -6.06 -3.29 -28.11
CA ALA A 28 -5.03 -4.01 -27.39
C ALA A 28 -5.44 -4.10 -25.91
N PRO A 29 -5.23 -5.24 -25.22
CA PRO A 29 -5.52 -5.35 -23.81
C PRO A 29 -4.65 -4.40 -23.01
N LEU A 30 -5.24 -3.71 -22.03
CA LEU A 30 -4.50 -2.86 -21.09
C LEU A 30 -3.66 -3.73 -20.17
N THR A 31 -2.36 -3.45 -20.11
CA THR A 31 -1.41 -4.10 -19.20
C THR A 31 -0.24 -3.18 -18.91
N PRO A 32 0.18 -3.00 -17.64
CA PRO A 32 1.33 -2.15 -17.31
C PRO A 32 2.66 -2.77 -17.75
N VAL A 33 2.68 -4.07 -18.07
CA VAL A 33 3.86 -4.76 -18.59
C VAL A 33 4.37 -4.10 -19.87
N ALA A 34 3.49 -3.53 -20.69
CA ALA A 34 3.83 -2.86 -21.93
C ALA A 34 4.68 -1.58 -21.75
N PHE A 35 4.73 -1.02 -20.56
CA PHE A 35 5.52 0.19 -20.29
C PHE A 35 7.02 -0.06 -20.44
N LEU A 36 7.54 -1.17 -19.91
CA LEU A 36 8.98 -1.44 -19.92
C LEU A 36 9.55 -1.61 -21.33
N PRO A 37 9.00 -2.47 -22.22
CA PRO A 37 9.49 -2.59 -23.59
C PRO A 37 9.44 -1.26 -24.37
N ARG A 38 8.36 -0.49 -24.16
CA ARG A 38 8.21 0.83 -24.78
C ARG A 38 9.32 1.78 -24.36
N ILE A 39 9.61 1.86 -23.06
CA ILE A 39 10.62 2.80 -22.55
C ILE A 39 12.03 2.32 -22.89
N ALA A 40 12.30 1.02 -22.85
CA ALA A 40 13.58 0.46 -23.28
C ALA A 40 13.88 0.74 -24.76
N ALA A 41 12.86 0.72 -25.62
CA ALA A 41 13.01 1.08 -27.04
C ALA A 41 13.30 2.58 -27.25
N ILE A 42 12.71 3.47 -26.43
CA ILE A 42 12.85 4.93 -26.59
C ILE A 42 14.10 5.47 -25.86
N HIS A 43 14.41 4.91 -24.68
CA HIS A 43 15.47 5.37 -23.79
C HIS A 43 16.37 4.21 -23.32
N PRO A 44 16.96 3.42 -24.24
CA PRO A 44 17.66 2.16 -23.90
C PRO A 44 18.80 2.34 -22.90
N ASP A 45 19.56 3.41 -23.02
CA ASP A 45 20.79 3.63 -22.25
C ASP A 45 20.56 4.48 -20.99
N ARG A 46 19.31 4.98 -20.80
CA ARG A 46 18.95 5.69 -19.57
C ARG A 46 18.95 4.73 -18.37
N ILE A 47 19.50 5.18 -17.25
CA ILE A 47 19.51 4.40 -16.01
C ILE A 47 18.07 4.27 -15.48
N ALA A 48 17.59 3.02 -15.44
CA ALA A 48 16.29 2.64 -14.90
C ALA A 48 16.37 2.32 -13.41
N VAL A 49 17.45 1.64 -12.96
CA VAL A 49 17.57 1.17 -11.57
C VAL A 49 18.94 1.50 -11.01
N VAL A 50 18.95 1.99 -9.79
CA VAL A 50 20.12 2.26 -8.95
C VAL A 50 20.02 1.45 -7.68
N HIS A 51 21.04 0.63 -7.36
CA HIS A 51 21.13 -0.13 -6.11
C HIS A 51 22.57 -0.14 -5.62
N GLY A 52 22.86 0.64 -4.59
CA GLY A 52 24.23 0.89 -4.16
C GLY A 52 25.11 1.45 -5.31
N ALA A 53 26.13 0.70 -5.71
CA ALA A 53 26.97 1.02 -6.86
C ALA A 53 26.40 0.53 -8.20
N GLN A 54 25.47 -0.43 -8.16
CA GLN A 54 24.87 -1.01 -9.36
C GLN A 54 24.03 0.02 -10.12
N ARG A 55 24.16 0.02 -11.44
CA ARG A 55 23.38 0.83 -12.39
C ARG A 55 22.84 -0.08 -13.47
N ILE A 56 21.54 -0.11 -13.68
CA ILE A 56 20.87 -0.92 -14.69
C ILE A 56 20.18 0.03 -15.65
N SER A 57 20.52 -0.03 -16.93
CA SER A 57 19.82 0.75 -17.96
C SER A 57 18.45 0.15 -18.28
N TYR A 58 17.57 0.90 -18.99
CA TYR A 58 16.27 0.38 -19.42
C TYR A 58 16.40 -0.83 -20.33
N ARG A 59 17.40 -0.87 -21.22
CA ARG A 59 17.73 -2.03 -22.05
C ARG A 59 18.04 -3.25 -21.18
N GLN A 60 18.93 -3.08 -20.21
CA GLN A 60 19.29 -4.15 -19.28
C GLN A 60 18.10 -4.58 -18.40
N PHE A 61 17.28 -3.64 -17.96
CA PHE A 61 16.09 -3.96 -17.15
C PHE A 61 15.06 -4.78 -17.95
N GLU A 62 14.80 -4.41 -19.21
CA GLU A 62 13.94 -5.21 -20.09
C GLU A 62 14.52 -6.59 -20.33
N GLU A 63 15.82 -6.67 -20.63
CA GLU A 63 16.53 -7.94 -20.83
C GLU A 63 16.41 -8.85 -19.60
N ARG A 64 16.62 -8.33 -18.39
CA ARG A 64 16.46 -9.07 -17.13
C ARG A 64 15.05 -9.59 -16.93
N ALA A 65 14.04 -8.76 -17.18
CA ALA A 65 12.62 -9.17 -17.10
C ALA A 65 12.29 -10.28 -18.10
N ARG A 66 12.78 -10.21 -19.34
CA ARG A 66 12.61 -11.25 -20.36
C ARG A 66 13.34 -12.54 -19.99
N ARG A 67 14.56 -12.45 -19.47
CA ARG A 67 15.33 -13.60 -18.98
C ARG A 67 14.59 -14.29 -17.82
N LEU A 68 14.03 -13.53 -16.87
CA LEU A 68 13.22 -14.09 -15.78
C LEU A 68 12.02 -14.85 -16.33
N ALA A 69 11.25 -14.26 -17.24
CA ALA A 69 10.10 -14.90 -17.87
C ALA A 69 10.49 -16.20 -18.58
N SER A 70 11.58 -16.17 -19.36
CA SER A 70 12.12 -17.32 -20.08
C SER A 70 12.61 -18.44 -19.14
N ALA A 71 13.36 -18.10 -18.11
CA ALA A 71 13.87 -19.07 -17.13
C ALA A 71 12.74 -19.76 -16.37
N LEU A 72 11.73 -18.99 -15.93
CA LEU A 72 10.53 -19.53 -15.31
C LEU A 72 9.79 -20.49 -16.25
N ALA A 73 9.61 -20.11 -17.53
CA ALA A 73 8.98 -20.97 -18.52
C ALA A 73 9.76 -22.28 -18.74
N ARG A 74 11.07 -22.25 -18.82
CA ARG A 74 11.95 -23.44 -18.94
C ARG A 74 11.84 -24.37 -17.76
N ARG A 75 11.59 -23.83 -16.56
CA ARG A 75 11.33 -24.62 -15.35
C ARG A 75 9.87 -25.08 -15.22
N GLY A 76 9.06 -24.92 -16.27
CA GLY A 76 7.69 -25.45 -16.37
C GLY A 76 6.62 -24.57 -15.74
N ILE A 77 6.94 -23.34 -15.35
CA ILE A 77 5.93 -22.36 -14.89
C ILE A 77 5.11 -21.93 -16.12
N ARG A 78 3.79 -21.88 -15.96
CA ARG A 78 2.84 -21.59 -17.04
C ARG A 78 2.00 -20.34 -16.75
N PRO A 79 1.42 -19.71 -17.78
CA PRO A 79 0.45 -18.62 -17.59
C PRO A 79 -0.65 -18.98 -16.59
N GLY A 80 -1.04 -18.03 -15.76
CA GLY A 80 -2.03 -18.18 -14.69
C GLY A 80 -1.53 -18.86 -13.41
N GLN A 81 -0.30 -19.37 -13.39
CA GLN A 81 0.29 -19.92 -12.17
C GLN A 81 0.96 -18.84 -11.32
N THR A 82 1.01 -19.06 -10.02
CA THR A 82 1.57 -18.10 -9.06
C THR A 82 3.08 -18.26 -8.92
N VAL A 83 3.79 -17.14 -9.04
CA VAL A 83 5.19 -16.98 -8.64
C VAL A 83 5.22 -16.01 -7.46
N SER A 84 5.68 -16.49 -6.31
CA SER A 84 5.81 -15.67 -5.11
C SER A 84 7.17 -14.99 -5.04
N ALA A 85 7.21 -13.77 -4.48
CA ALA A 85 8.43 -13.02 -4.21
C ALA A 85 8.41 -12.50 -2.76
N MET A 86 9.38 -12.91 -1.95
CA MET A 86 9.60 -12.39 -0.59
C MET A 86 10.97 -11.71 -0.56
N LEU A 87 10.99 -10.46 -0.96
CA LEU A 87 12.18 -9.66 -1.22
C LEU A 87 12.08 -8.28 -0.56
N PRO A 88 13.20 -7.67 -0.16
CA PRO A 88 13.24 -6.25 0.16
C PRO A 88 13.14 -5.42 -1.14
N ASN A 89 13.30 -4.10 -1.04
CA ASN A 89 13.32 -3.24 -2.22
C ASN A 89 14.66 -3.33 -2.96
N VAL A 90 14.80 -4.36 -3.79
CA VAL A 90 16.00 -4.67 -4.59
C VAL A 90 15.66 -4.84 -6.06
N PRO A 91 16.64 -4.80 -6.99
CA PRO A 91 16.38 -4.94 -8.41
C PRO A 91 15.58 -6.19 -8.80
N ALA A 92 15.82 -7.33 -8.15
CA ALA A 92 15.09 -8.57 -8.39
C ALA A 92 13.57 -8.44 -8.15
N MET A 93 13.13 -7.58 -7.22
CA MET A 93 11.70 -7.31 -7.01
C MET A 93 11.12 -6.50 -8.18
N LEU A 94 11.86 -5.54 -8.73
CA LEU A 94 11.46 -4.82 -9.95
C LEU A 94 11.38 -5.76 -11.15
N ASP A 95 12.41 -6.60 -11.34
CA ASP A 95 12.40 -7.63 -12.39
C ASP A 95 11.16 -8.52 -12.29
N ALA A 96 10.77 -8.92 -11.06
CA ALA A 96 9.60 -9.75 -10.83
C ALA A 96 8.29 -9.06 -11.23
N HIS A 97 8.15 -7.73 -11.02
CA HIS A 97 6.95 -6.97 -11.40
C HIS A 97 6.71 -6.95 -12.92
N PHE A 98 7.75 -7.17 -13.71
CA PHE A 98 7.63 -7.26 -15.18
C PHE A 98 7.79 -8.70 -15.69
N GLY A 99 8.82 -9.42 -15.28
CA GLY A 99 9.15 -10.73 -15.81
C GLY A 99 8.11 -11.80 -15.50
N VAL A 100 7.54 -11.81 -14.29
CA VAL A 100 6.49 -12.77 -13.94
C VAL A 100 5.24 -12.56 -14.81
N PRO A 101 4.67 -11.36 -14.92
CA PRO A 101 3.52 -11.16 -15.81
C PRO A 101 3.87 -11.15 -17.31
N MET A 102 5.11 -10.96 -17.74
CA MET A 102 5.53 -11.22 -19.12
C MET A 102 5.36 -12.69 -19.52
N LEU A 103 5.54 -13.62 -18.58
CA LEU A 103 5.20 -15.03 -18.78
C LEU A 103 3.67 -15.26 -18.79
N GLY A 104 2.87 -14.30 -18.34
CA GLY A 104 1.44 -14.48 -18.07
C GLY A 104 1.17 -15.14 -16.71
N ALA A 105 2.18 -15.29 -15.87
CA ALA A 105 2.06 -15.77 -14.50
C ALA A 105 1.59 -14.66 -13.55
N VAL A 106 1.12 -15.03 -12.36
CA VAL A 106 0.60 -14.11 -11.35
C VAL A 106 1.67 -13.86 -10.30
N LEU A 107 2.07 -12.60 -10.13
CA LEU A 107 3.04 -12.22 -9.10
C LEU A 107 2.38 -12.14 -7.74
N ASN A 108 2.83 -12.94 -6.78
CA ASN A 108 2.43 -12.83 -5.38
C ASN A 108 3.56 -12.23 -4.54
N THR A 109 3.42 -10.97 -4.18
CA THR A 109 4.40 -10.28 -3.34
C THR A 109 4.10 -10.54 -1.86
N ILE A 110 5.07 -11.11 -1.13
CA ILE A 110 4.91 -11.52 0.26
C ILE A 110 5.57 -10.51 1.20
N ASN A 111 4.84 -10.13 2.23
CA ASN A 111 5.34 -9.25 3.28
C ASN A 111 6.53 -9.91 4.02
N THR A 112 7.66 -9.22 4.04
CA THR A 112 8.94 -9.70 4.57
C THR A 112 9.00 -9.84 6.10
N ARG A 113 7.99 -9.34 6.83
CA ARG A 113 7.91 -9.41 8.29
C ARG A 113 6.96 -10.50 8.81
N LEU A 114 6.46 -11.36 7.93
CA LEU A 114 5.56 -12.45 8.31
C LEU A 114 6.33 -13.61 8.95
N ASP A 115 5.66 -14.27 9.88
CA ASP A 115 6.16 -15.52 10.48
C ASP A 115 6.05 -16.71 9.51
N ALA A 116 6.77 -17.78 9.84
CA ALA A 116 6.86 -18.98 9.02
C ALA A 116 5.49 -19.66 8.78
N ARG A 117 4.55 -19.59 9.72
CA ARG A 117 3.21 -20.19 9.57
C ARG A 117 2.40 -19.44 8.54
N THR A 118 2.42 -18.12 8.62
CA THR A 118 1.72 -17.23 7.69
C THR A 118 2.31 -17.32 6.29
N VAL A 119 3.66 -17.35 6.16
CA VAL A 119 4.34 -17.54 4.87
C VAL A 119 3.94 -18.89 4.25
N ALA A 120 3.95 -19.97 5.04
CA ALA A 120 3.52 -21.29 4.57
C ALA A 120 2.07 -21.29 4.08
N TYR A 121 1.17 -20.65 4.83
CA TYR A 121 -0.22 -20.50 4.42
C TYR A 121 -0.35 -19.75 3.09
N ILE A 122 0.35 -18.64 2.91
CA ILE A 122 0.31 -17.85 1.67
C ILE A 122 0.80 -18.65 0.47
N LEU A 123 1.91 -19.37 0.63
CA LEU A 123 2.48 -20.21 -0.43
C LEU A 123 1.55 -21.35 -0.83
N ASP A 124 0.93 -22.03 0.14
CA ASP A 124 0.00 -23.15 -0.11
C ASP A 124 -1.34 -22.65 -0.68
N HIS A 125 -1.96 -21.66 -0.05
CA HIS A 125 -3.24 -21.09 -0.47
C HIS A 125 -3.15 -20.44 -1.87
N GLY A 126 -2.05 -19.73 -2.15
CA GLY A 126 -1.72 -19.11 -3.44
C GLY A 126 -1.23 -20.12 -4.49
N GLU A 127 -1.03 -21.39 -4.13
CA GLU A 127 -0.51 -22.47 -5.01
C GLU A 127 0.81 -22.09 -5.70
N ALA A 128 1.71 -21.46 -4.96
CA ALA A 128 2.99 -20.98 -5.48
C ALA A 128 3.78 -22.10 -6.18
N LYS A 129 4.16 -21.90 -7.44
CA LYS A 129 5.01 -22.82 -8.22
C LYS A 129 6.48 -22.47 -8.10
N ALA A 130 6.79 -21.19 -7.90
CA ALA A 130 8.12 -20.71 -7.58
C ALA A 130 8.07 -19.69 -6.46
N LEU A 131 9.18 -19.56 -5.71
CA LEU A 131 9.43 -18.55 -4.70
C LEU A 131 10.79 -17.92 -4.97
N ILE A 132 10.81 -16.62 -5.20
CA ILE A 132 12.02 -15.81 -5.25
C ILE A 132 12.19 -15.20 -3.87
N THR A 133 13.29 -15.46 -3.18
CA THR A 133 13.48 -15.01 -1.80
C THR A 133 14.90 -14.52 -1.55
N ASP A 134 15.05 -13.53 -0.70
CA ASP A 134 16.36 -13.06 -0.25
C ASP A 134 16.83 -13.91 0.95
N ARG A 135 18.12 -14.19 1.05
CA ARG A 135 18.71 -14.97 2.16
C ARG A 135 18.47 -14.33 3.54
N GLU A 136 18.23 -13.02 3.59
CA GLU A 136 17.84 -12.31 4.81
C GLU A 136 16.62 -12.95 5.49
N TYR A 137 15.70 -13.52 4.69
CA TYR A 137 14.44 -14.08 5.20
C TYR A 137 14.49 -15.60 5.41
N ALA A 138 15.66 -16.21 5.36
CA ALA A 138 15.84 -17.66 5.53
C ALA A 138 15.23 -18.18 6.84
N ALA A 139 15.33 -17.42 7.93
CA ALA A 139 14.79 -17.79 9.24
C ALA A 139 13.24 -17.93 9.25
N ALA A 140 12.53 -17.20 8.40
CA ALA A 140 11.08 -17.33 8.24
C ALA A 140 10.71 -18.32 7.13
N VAL A 141 11.39 -18.24 5.98
CA VAL A 141 11.08 -19.01 4.78
C VAL A 141 11.46 -20.50 4.94
N GLY A 142 12.60 -20.80 5.52
CA GLY A 142 13.05 -22.19 5.71
C GLY A 142 12.04 -23.06 6.48
N PRO A 143 11.60 -22.65 7.68
CA PRO A 143 10.54 -23.35 8.41
C PRO A 143 9.20 -23.35 7.67
N ALA A 144 8.87 -22.30 6.90
CA ALA A 144 7.66 -22.26 6.08
C ALA A 144 7.68 -23.35 5.00
N LEU A 145 8.79 -23.49 4.26
CA LEU A 145 8.96 -24.50 3.21
C LEU A 145 8.83 -25.94 3.75
N ARG A 146 9.29 -26.20 4.98
CA ARG A 146 9.15 -27.51 5.64
C ARG A 146 7.71 -27.87 5.98
N ARG A 147 6.80 -26.90 6.07
CA ARG A 147 5.36 -27.09 6.33
C ARG A 147 4.55 -27.42 5.08
N LEU A 148 5.11 -27.18 3.88
CA LEU A 148 4.39 -27.35 2.61
C LEU A 148 4.37 -28.81 2.18
N LYS A 149 3.22 -29.29 1.70
CA LYS A 149 3.09 -30.62 1.06
C LYS A 149 3.82 -30.67 -0.29
N ARG A 150 3.84 -29.55 -1.00
CA ARG A 150 4.52 -29.40 -2.30
C ARG A 150 5.43 -28.16 -2.24
N ARG A 151 6.72 -28.40 -2.26
CA ARG A 151 7.71 -27.33 -2.24
C ARG A 151 7.76 -26.65 -3.61
N PRO A 152 7.66 -25.31 -3.69
CA PRO A 152 7.88 -24.56 -4.92
C PRO A 152 9.35 -24.64 -5.35
N LEU A 153 9.65 -24.28 -6.62
CA LEU A 153 11.01 -23.95 -7.03
C LEU A 153 11.48 -22.72 -6.21
N VAL A 154 12.56 -22.86 -5.47
CA VAL A 154 13.13 -21.77 -4.66
C VAL A 154 14.33 -21.18 -5.39
N ILE A 155 14.31 -19.86 -5.59
CA ILE A 155 15.33 -19.06 -6.26
C ILE A 155 15.83 -18.04 -5.24
N ASP A 156 17.10 -18.12 -4.87
CA ASP A 156 17.69 -17.28 -3.83
C ASP A 156 18.31 -16.03 -4.44
N VAL A 157 17.94 -14.87 -3.89
CA VAL A 157 18.63 -13.62 -4.16
C VAL A 157 19.74 -13.43 -3.12
N ASP A 158 20.96 -13.28 -3.60
CA ASP A 158 22.14 -13.01 -2.79
C ASP A 158 22.64 -11.59 -3.07
N ASP A 159 21.98 -10.62 -2.43
CA ASP A 159 22.30 -9.22 -2.62
C ASP A 159 23.61 -8.85 -1.91
N PRO A 160 24.64 -8.34 -2.64
CA PRO A 160 25.91 -7.97 -2.05
C PRO A 160 25.85 -6.85 -1.02
N LEU A 161 24.74 -6.08 -0.96
CA LEU A 161 24.53 -5.04 0.08
C LEU A 161 23.97 -5.60 1.39
N TYR A 162 23.69 -6.91 1.45
CA TYR A 162 23.27 -7.56 2.69
C TYR A 162 24.42 -8.33 3.32
N GLU A 163 24.95 -7.81 4.41
CA GLU A 163 26.06 -8.42 5.18
C GLU A 163 25.57 -9.25 6.38
N GLY A 164 24.24 -9.29 6.60
CA GLY A 164 23.65 -10.00 7.74
C GLY A 164 23.63 -11.52 7.58
N PRO A 165 23.17 -12.25 8.63
CA PRO A 165 23.06 -13.71 8.62
C PRO A 165 21.93 -14.17 7.69
N GLY A 166 22.08 -15.39 7.18
CA GLY A 166 21.08 -16.04 6.33
C GLY A 166 21.72 -17.03 5.37
N GLU A 167 20.97 -18.04 5.00
CA GLU A 167 21.41 -19.10 4.08
C GLU A 167 20.58 -19.12 2.81
N ARG A 168 21.12 -19.67 1.75
CA ARG A 168 20.37 -20.01 0.55
C ARG A 168 19.49 -21.22 0.83
N LEU A 169 18.24 -21.15 0.46
CA LEU A 169 17.24 -22.20 0.69
C LEU A 169 16.95 -23.04 -0.55
N GLY A 170 17.24 -22.50 -1.72
CA GLY A 170 17.07 -23.14 -3.02
C GLY A 170 18.36 -23.75 -3.56
N ASN A 171 18.26 -24.28 -4.77
CA ASN A 171 19.38 -24.86 -5.49
C ASN A 171 19.93 -23.93 -6.59
N VAL A 172 19.35 -22.76 -6.77
CA VAL A 172 19.75 -21.80 -7.80
C VAL A 172 19.74 -20.38 -7.27
N GLU A 173 20.80 -19.66 -7.57
CA GLU A 173 20.94 -18.25 -7.27
C GLU A 173 20.29 -17.42 -8.38
N TYR A 174 19.79 -16.22 -8.06
CA TYR A 174 18.95 -15.42 -8.94
C TYR A 174 19.64 -14.98 -10.23
N GLU A 175 20.88 -14.51 -10.19
CA GLU A 175 21.60 -14.08 -11.39
C GLU A 175 21.96 -15.28 -12.27
N ALA A 176 22.33 -16.41 -11.67
CA ALA A 176 22.52 -17.66 -12.38
C ALA A 176 21.21 -18.13 -13.03
N PHE A 177 20.08 -18.01 -12.32
CA PHE A 177 18.75 -18.33 -12.85
C PHE A 177 18.38 -17.43 -14.05
N LEU A 178 18.65 -16.12 -13.98
CA LEU A 178 18.44 -15.22 -15.11
C LEU A 178 19.26 -15.64 -16.33
N SER A 179 20.51 -16.10 -16.11
CA SER A 179 21.40 -16.52 -17.21
C SER A 179 20.90 -17.75 -17.97
N GLU A 180 20.04 -18.58 -17.36
CA GLU A 180 19.37 -19.70 -18.03
C GLU A 180 18.32 -19.21 -19.05
N GLY A 181 17.79 -18.00 -18.89
CA GLY A 181 16.73 -17.44 -19.72
C GLY A 181 17.24 -16.72 -20.96
N SER A 182 16.40 -16.67 -22.01
CA SER A 182 16.68 -15.91 -23.23
C SER A 182 16.29 -14.43 -23.06
N PRO A 183 17.15 -13.48 -23.46
CA PRO A 183 16.78 -12.07 -23.52
C PRO A 183 15.73 -11.76 -24.59
N ASP A 184 15.61 -12.65 -25.58
CA ASP A 184 14.68 -12.52 -26.72
C ASP A 184 13.33 -13.20 -26.44
N PHE A 185 12.99 -13.48 -25.17
CA PHE A 185 11.71 -14.09 -24.82
C PHE A 185 10.55 -13.28 -25.39
N ALA A 186 9.80 -13.88 -26.29
CA ALA A 186 8.64 -13.27 -26.94
C ALA A 186 7.45 -13.25 -25.98
N TRP A 187 7.26 -12.16 -25.25
CA TRP A 187 6.09 -11.99 -24.42
C TRP A 187 4.89 -11.54 -25.27
N THR A 188 3.71 -11.94 -24.85
CA THR A 188 2.46 -11.53 -25.49
C THR A 188 1.54 -10.87 -24.45
N PRO A 189 0.77 -9.83 -24.85
CA PRO A 189 -0.25 -9.26 -23.98
C PRO A 189 -1.24 -10.32 -23.50
N PRO A 190 -1.89 -10.11 -22.35
CA PRO A 190 -2.87 -11.07 -21.83
C PRO A 190 -4.04 -11.24 -22.81
N ALA A 191 -4.58 -12.44 -22.94
CA ALA A 191 -5.76 -12.70 -23.80
C ALA A 191 -6.98 -11.88 -23.35
N SER A 192 -7.02 -11.49 -22.08
CA SER A 192 -8.01 -10.57 -21.52
C SER A 192 -7.33 -9.67 -20.50
N GLU A 193 -7.56 -8.37 -20.57
CA GLU A 193 -7.12 -7.40 -19.58
C GLU A 193 -7.72 -7.60 -18.17
N ARG A 194 -8.69 -8.52 -18.05
CA ARG A 194 -9.26 -8.98 -16.78
C ARG A 194 -8.55 -10.21 -16.20
N GLN A 195 -7.54 -10.76 -16.88
CA GLN A 195 -6.69 -11.79 -16.29
C GLN A 195 -5.96 -11.25 -15.05
N ALA A 196 -5.68 -12.16 -14.09
CA ALA A 196 -4.91 -11.81 -12.91
C ALA A 196 -3.46 -11.47 -13.29
N ILE A 197 -2.94 -10.37 -12.76
CA ILE A 197 -1.54 -9.97 -12.86
C ILE A 197 -0.81 -10.17 -11.54
N ALA A 198 -1.50 -9.90 -10.42
CA ALA A 198 -0.91 -9.99 -9.10
C ALA A 198 -1.88 -10.51 -8.04
N LEU A 199 -1.31 -11.03 -6.96
CA LEU A 199 -1.98 -11.52 -5.77
C LEU A 199 -1.31 -10.91 -4.55
N ASN A 200 -2.08 -10.21 -3.72
CA ASN A 200 -1.60 -9.56 -2.51
C ASN A 200 -2.40 -10.04 -1.30
N TYR A 201 -1.72 -10.40 -0.23
CA TYR A 201 -2.40 -10.87 0.97
C TYR A 201 -2.56 -9.75 1.99
N THR A 202 -3.81 -9.56 2.47
CA THR A 202 -4.08 -8.64 3.57
C THR A 202 -3.77 -9.29 4.91
N SER A 203 -3.31 -8.50 5.87
CA SER A 203 -3.25 -8.94 7.26
C SER A 203 -4.68 -9.03 7.79
N GLY A 204 -5.29 -10.21 7.70
CA GLY A 204 -6.61 -10.47 8.27
C GLY A 204 -6.61 -10.19 9.77
N THR A 205 -7.60 -9.43 10.24
CA THR A 205 -7.75 -9.10 11.67
C THR A 205 -8.49 -10.17 12.47
N THR A 206 -9.03 -11.18 11.79
CA THR A 206 -9.92 -12.20 12.38
C THR A 206 -9.71 -13.60 11.80
N GLY A 207 -8.50 -13.91 11.30
CA GLY A 207 -8.23 -15.24 10.71
C GLY A 207 -7.03 -15.23 9.76
N ASN A 208 -6.96 -16.23 8.89
CA ASN A 208 -5.91 -16.29 7.88
C ASN A 208 -5.99 -15.11 6.91
N PRO A 209 -4.85 -14.60 6.39
CA PRO A 209 -4.82 -13.54 5.40
C PRO A 209 -5.65 -13.88 4.16
N LYS A 210 -6.38 -12.88 3.63
CA LYS A 210 -7.14 -13.02 2.38
C LYS A 210 -6.29 -12.65 1.18
N GLY A 211 -6.31 -13.47 0.14
CA GLY A 211 -5.61 -13.20 -1.11
C GLY A 211 -6.43 -12.31 -2.03
N VAL A 212 -6.02 -11.08 -2.22
CA VAL A 212 -6.65 -10.09 -3.09
C VAL A 212 -6.10 -10.21 -4.49
N VAL A 213 -6.95 -10.41 -5.49
CA VAL A 213 -6.55 -10.65 -6.88
C VAL A 213 -6.67 -9.37 -7.71
N TYR A 214 -5.58 -8.95 -8.33
CA TYR A 214 -5.52 -7.79 -9.23
C TYR A 214 -5.60 -8.19 -10.69
N SER A 215 -6.27 -7.36 -11.51
CA SER A 215 -6.31 -7.53 -12.96
C SER A 215 -5.24 -6.69 -13.66
N HIS A 216 -4.83 -7.10 -14.87
CA HIS A 216 -3.97 -6.28 -15.73
C HIS A 216 -4.57 -4.89 -15.98
N ARG A 217 -5.90 -4.81 -16.24
CA ARG A 217 -6.61 -3.55 -16.44
C ARG A 217 -6.53 -2.64 -15.21
N GLY A 218 -6.81 -3.20 -14.02
CA GLY A 218 -6.76 -2.44 -12.76
C GLY A 218 -5.36 -1.91 -12.50
N ALA A 219 -4.34 -2.76 -12.65
CA ALA A 219 -2.95 -2.37 -12.45
C ALA A 219 -2.46 -1.30 -13.45
N PHE A 220 -2.91 -1.37 -14.71
CA PHE A 220 -2.61 -0.35 -15.73
C PHE A 220 -3.24 1.00 -15.37
N LEU A 221 -4.52 0.99 -15.00
CA LEU A 221 -5.25 2.21 -14.65
C LEU A 221 -4.74 2.83 -13.35
N GLU A 222 -4.37 2.00 -12.36
CA GLU A 222 -3.78 2.48 -11.12
C GLU A 222 -2.41 3.13 -11.37
N ALA A 223 -1.56 2.49 -12.17
CA ALA A 223 -0.27 3.06 -12.54
C ALA A 223 -0.40 4.42 -13.25
N LEU A 224 -1.40 4.60 -14.12
CA LEU A 224 -1.70 5.89 -14.74
C LEU A 224 -2.38 6.86 -13.75
N GLY A 225 -3.23 6.36 -12.86
CA GLY A 225 -3.87 7.13 -11.81
C GLY A 225 -2.86 7.86 -10.93
N ASN A 226 -1.80 7.15 -10.52
CA ASN A 226 -0.69 7.75 -9.77
C ASN A 226 -0.04 8.92 -10.52
N VAL A 227 0.22 8.75 -11.83
CA VAL A 227 0.86 9.80 -12.65
C VAL A 227 -0.06 11.01 -12.85
N LEU A 228 -1.37 10.80 -12.93
CA LEU A 228 -2.36 11.85 -13.17
C LEU A 228 -2.76 12.58 -11.88
N ALA A 229 -2.83 11.85 -10.76
CA ALA A 229 -3.30 12.40 -9.50
C ALA A 229 -2.20 13.15 -8.73
N TRP A 230 -0.97 12.65 -8.80
CA TRP A 230 0.19 13.25 -8.13
C TRP A 230 1.08 13.99 -9.14
N PRO A 231 1.71 15.13 -8.81
CA PRO A 231 2.54 15.87 -9.74
C PRO A 231 3.86 15.15 -10.04
N VAL A 232 3.77 13.98 -10.70
CA VAL A 232 4.94 13.19 -11.10
C VAL A 232 5.62 13.91 -12.26
N SER A 233 6.80 14.46 -12.01
CA SER A 233 7.60 15.13 -13.04
C SER A 233 8.06 14.14 -14.13
N PRO A 234 8.28 14.59 -15.38
CA PRO A 234 8.89 13.75 -16.40
C PRO A 234 10.24 13.20 -15.92
N ARG A 235 10.42 11.89 -16.05
CA ARG A 235 11.65 11.18 -15.65
C ARG A 235 11.97 11.33 -14.16
N PRO A 236 11.04 10.97 -13.25
CA PRO A 236 11.25 11.11 -11.81
C PRO A 236 12.43 10.25 -11.32
N VAL A 237 13.09 10.68 -10.27
CA VAL A 237 14.00 9.84 -9.50
C VAL A 237 13.25 9.42 -8.23
N TYR A 238 12.86 8.15 -8.18
CA TYR A 238 11.99 7.62 -7.14
C TYR A 238 12.78 6.77 -6.14
N LEU A 239 12.79 7.19 -4.87
CA LEU A 239 13.42 6.44 -3.78
C LEU A 239 12.44 5.46 -3.13
N TRP A 240 12.81 4.20 -3.11
CA TRP A 240 11.99 3.11 -2.58
C TRP A 240 12.03 3.01 -1.05
N THR A 241 11.35 3.93 -0.36
CA THR A 241 11.07 3.88 1.08
C THR A 241 9.77 3.14 1.39
N LEU A 242 8.86 3.05 0.41
CA LEU A 242 7.67 2.21 0.47
C LEU A 242 8.04 0.75 0.12
N PRO A 243 7.60 -0.27 0.90
CA PRO A 243 7.87 -1.66 0.54
C PRO A 243 7.20 -2.06 -0.78
N MET A 244 7.98 -2.56 -1.74
CA MET A 244 7.45 -3.02 -3.04
C MET A 244 6.48 -4.19 -2.92
N PHE A 245 6.54 -4.97 -1.83
CA PHE A 245 5.60 -6.06 -1.61
C PHE A 245 4.20 -5.59 -1.23
N HIS A 246 4.03 -4.39 -0.71
CA HIS A 246 2.73 -3.88 -0.27
C HIS A 246 1.94 -3.29 -1.44
N CYS A 247 0.84 -3.95 -1.83
CA CYS A 247 0.01 -3.56 -2.99
C CYS A 247 0.88 -3.33 -4.25
N ASN A 248 1.86 -4.22 -4.49
CA ASN A 248 2.83 -4.04 -5.59
C ASN A 248 3.53 -2.68 -5.55
N GLY A 249 3.95 -2.22 -4.36
CA GLY A 249 4.57 -0.91 -4.18
C GLY A 249 3.66 0.24 -4.60
N TRP A 250 2.35 0.14 -4.32
CA TRP A 250 1.30 1.06 -4.78
C TRP A 250 1.36 1.29 -6.32
N HIS A 251 1.74 0.27 -7.07
CA HIS A 251 1.89 0.31 -8.54
C HIS A 251 3.01 1.22 -9.07
N TYR A 252 3.84 1.82 -8.19
CA TYR A 252 4.97 2.67 -8.62
C TYR A 252 6.07 1.93 -9.41
N PRO A 253 6.28 0.59 -9.33
CA PRO A 253 7.16 -0.08 -10.28
C PRO A 253 6.76 0.19 -11.73
N TRP A 254 5.46 0.22 -11.99
CA TRP A 254 4.90 0.50 -13.33
C TRP A 254 4.77 1.99 -13.62
N SER A 255 4.35 2.81 -12.64
CA SER A 255 4.19 4.27 -12.81
C SER A 255 5.51 4.97 -13.14
N VAL A 256 6.55 4.70 -12.34
CA VAL A 256 7.90 5.28 -12.54
C VAL A 256 8.50 4.83 -13.86
N THR A 257 8.33 3.54 -14.21
CA THR A 257 8.78 3.01 -15.50
C THR A 257 8.04 3.68 -16.66
N ALA A 258 6.70 3.87 -16.58
CA ALA A 258 5.92 4.55 -17.63
C ALA A 258 6.43 5.96 -17.92
N MET A 259 6.96 6.66 -16.91
CA MET A 259 7.52 8.00 -16.98
C MET A 259 9.02 8.04 -17.33
N ALA A 260 9.63 6.92 -17.71
CA ALA A 260 11.07 6.76 -17.93
C ALA A 260 11.90 7.24 -16.71
N GLY A 261 11.38 7.03 -15.50
CA GLY A 261 12.02 7.43 -14.26
C GLY A 261 13.19 6.53 -13.86
N THR A 262 13.84 6.87 -12.75
CA THR A 262 14.90 6.06 -12.15
C THR A 262 14.43 5.53 -10.81
N HIS A 263 14.46 4.21 -10.64
CA HIS A 263 14.19 3.55 -9.36
C HIS A 263 15.47 3.52 -8.53
N VAL A 264 15.47 4.18 -7.38
CA VAL A 264 16.57 4.08 -6.39
C VAL A 264 16.14 3.08 -5.32
N CYS A 265 16.69 1.89 -5.37
CA CYS A 265 16.37 0.81 -4.45
C CYS A 265 17.01 1.04 -3.07
N LEU A 266 16.24 0.75 -2.01
CA LEU A 266 16.66 0.89 -0.62
C LEU A 266 16.15 -0.31 0.18
N ARG A 267 17.05 -1.20 0.61
CA ARG A 267 16.68 -2.42 1.36
C ARG A 267 15.94 -2.13 2.67
N LYS A 268 16.37 -1.09 3.38
CA LYS A 268 15.83 -0.69 4.68
C LYS A 268 15.82 0.84 4.78
N VAL A 269 14.76 1.39 5.33
CA VAL A 269 14.69 2.83 5.61
C VAL A 269 15.66 3.15 6.73
N ASP A 270 16.66 3.95 6.41
CA ASP A 270 17.68 4.51 7.31
C ASP A 270 17.77 6.01 7.04
N PRO A 271 17.37 6.88 7.97
CA PRO A 271 17.28 8.32 7.72
C PRO A 271 18.56 8.96 7.18
N PRO A 272 19.76 8.72 7.73
CA PRO A 272 21.01 9.25 7.16
C PRO A 272 21.23 8.86 5.70
N LEU A 273 20.94 7.60 5.36
CA LEU A 273 21.05 7.10 3.99
C LEU A 273 19.98 7.73 3.08
N VAL A 274 18.75 7.92 3.57
CA VAL A 274 17.68 8.60 2.81
C VAL A 274 18.10 10.01 2.44
N PHE A 275 18.54 10.85 3.41
CA PHE A 275 18.99 12.21 3.14
C PHE A 275 20.18 12.26 2.17
N ARG A 276 21.14 11.36 2.33
CA ARG A 276 22.29 11.25 1.43
C ARG A 276 21.86 10.88 0.01
N LEU A 277 20.98 9.89 -0.16
CA LEU A 277 20.49 9.49 -1.48
C LEU A 277 19.67 10.61 -2.15
N ILE A 278 18.90 11.39 -1.39
CA ILE A 278 18.19 12.56 -1.92
C ILE A 278 19.19 13.53 -2.53
N ALA A 279 20.23 13.92 -1.78
CA ALA A 279 21.23 14.86 -2.24
C ALA A 279 22.11 14.32 -3.40
N GLU A 280 22.59 13.07 -3.29
CA GLU A 280 23.53 12.50 -4.27
C GLU A 280 22.87 12.03 -5.56
N ARG A 281 21.60 11.60 -5.52
CA ARG A 281 20.87 11.02 -6.65
C ARG A 281 19.81 11.95 -7.22
N GLY A 282 19.58 13.10 -6.60
CA GLY A 282 18.55 14.04 -7.01
C GLY A 282 17.15 13.40 -6.92
N VAL A 283 16.87 12.70 -5.80
CA VAL A 283 15.56 12.07 -5.60
C VAL A 283 14.48 13.12 -5.59
N THR A 284 13.50 12.95 -6.44
CA THR A 284 12.37 13.88 -6.60
C THR A 284 11.09 13.39 -5.94
N HIS A 285 10.92 12.06 -5.84
CA HIS A 285 9.69 11.43 -5.37
C HIS A 285 9.98 10.25 -4.46
N MET A 286 9.12 10.05 -3.48
CA MET A 286 9.12 8.85 -2.63
C MET A 286 7.73 8.67 -2.00
N CYS A 287 7.44 7.49 -1.48
CA CYS A 287 6.24 7.23 -0.70
C CYS A 287 6.62 6.60 0.63
N GLY A 288 5.83 6.85 1.66
CA GLY A 288 6.11 6.26 2.98
C GLY A 288 4.91 6.33 3.91
N ALA A 289 4.83 5.37 4.83
CA ALA A 289 3.88 5.45 5.94
C ALA A 289 4.25 6.62 6.89
N PRO A 290 3.32 7.13 7.71
CA PRO A 290 3.60 8.18 8.68
C PRO A 290 4.79 7.89 9.62
N THR A 291 5.08 6.60 9.86
CA THR A 291 6.27 6.18 10.62
C THR A 291 7.57 6.52 9.92
N VAL A 292 7.63 6.46 8.59
CA VAL A 292 8.80 6.89 7.81
C VAL A 292 9.00 8.40 7.95
N LEU A 293 7.91 9.18 7.85
CA LEU A 293 7.95 10.62 8.07
C LEU A 293 8.47 10.94 9.49
N ALA A 294 7.94 10.24 10.49
CA ALA A 294 8.37 10.38 11.88
C ALA A 294 9.86 10.06 12.07
N MET A 295 10.38 9.04 11.40
CA MET A 295 11.82 8.72 11.42
C MET A 295 12.67 9.86 10.83
N LEU A 296 12.24 10.44 9.70
CA LEU A 296 12.96 11.53 9.04
C LEU A 296 12.98 12.81 9.88
N ILE A 297 11.85 13.23 10.46
CA ILE A 297 11.78 14.43 11.29
C ILE A 297 12.51 14.29 12.63
N ASN A 298 12.67 13.08 13.14
CA ASN A 298 13.41 12.81 14.39
C ASN A 298 14.88 12.39 14.17
N ALA A 299 15.36 12.34 12.92
CA ALA A 299 16.76 12.11 12.66
C ALA A 299 17.62 13.22 13.26
N PRO A 300 18.77 12.92 13.87
CA PRO A 300 19.70 13.93 14.37
C PRO A 300 20.11 14.92 13.28
N VAL A 301 20.25 16.21 13.63
CA VAL A 301 20.50 17.28 12.64
C VAL A 301 21.80 17.07 11.88
N GLU A 302 22.83 16.54 12.56
CA GLU A 302 24.14 16.23 11.99
C GLU A 302 24.11 15.07 10.97
N GLN A 303 23.03 14.28 10.96
CA GLN A 303 22.83 13.19 10.03
C GLN A 303 21.98 13.60 8.80
N ARG A 304 21.49 14.84 8.77
CA ARG A 304 20.66 15.36 7.69
C ARG A 304 21.53 16.05 6.64
N VAL A 305 21.74 15.40 5.52
CA VAL A 305 22.36 16.04 4.35
C VAL A 305 21.36 17.02 3.73
N LYS A 306 21.77 18.26 3.52
CA LYS A 306 20.92 19.29 2.86
C LYS A 306 20.80 19.01 1.36
N PHE A 307 19.65 19.30 0.82
CA PHE A 307 19.35 19.31 -0.62
C PHE A 307 18.61 20.61 -0.97
N ASP A 308 18.63 21.01 -2.23
CA ASP A 308 18.20 22.32 -2.72
C ASP A 308 16.93 22.30 -3.57
N HIS A 309 16.25 21.16 -3.60
CA HIS A 309 15.02 20.96 -4.35
C HIS A 309 13.90 20.40 -3.45
N VAL A 310 12.66 20.52 -3.91
CA VAL A 310 11.51 19.94 -3.21
C VAL A 310 11.42 18.44 -3.53
N VAL A 311 11.28 17.63 -2.50
CA VAL A 311 10.99 16.19 -2.63
C VAL A 311 9.51 15.96 -2.39
N GLU A 312 8.82 15.44 -3.39
CA GLU A 312 7.42 15.03 -3.28
C GLU A 312 7.33 13.74 -2.46
N ILE A 313 6.48 13.71 -1.44
CA ILE A 313 6.25 12.50 -0.65
C ILE A 313 4.76 12.22 -0.48
N GLU A 314 4.32 11.06 -0.94
CA GLU A 314 3.00 10.54 -0.62
C GLU A 314 3.03 9.72 0.67
N THR A 315 2.01 9.93 1.50
CA THR A 315 1.82 9.19 2.74
C THR A 315 0.40 8.67 2.88
N GLY A 316 0.27 7.46 3.41
CA GLY A 316 -1.01 6.80 3.59
C GLY A 316 -0.92 5.63 4.56
N GLY A 317 -2.05 4.90 4.70
CA GLY A 317 -2.17 3.79 5.65
C GLY A 317 -2.67 4.22 7.04
N SER A 318 -2.41 5.46 7.45
CA SER A 318 -3.03 6.18 8.58
C SER A 318 -2.86 7.68 8.36
N SER A 319 -3.71 8.50 8.98
CA SER A 319 -3.63 9.96 8.86
C SER A 319 -2.36 10.49 9.54
N PRO A 320 -1.49 11.25 8.82
CA PRO A 320 -0.37 11.90 9.44
C PRO A 320 -0.86 13.07 10.32
N PRO A 321 -0.33 13.23 11.55
CA PRO A 321 -0.62 14.41 12.35
C PRO A 321 -0.18 15.70 11.64
N ALA A 322 -0.96 16.79 11.75
CA ALA A 322 -0.65 18.07 11.12
C ALA A 322 0.76 18.59 11.47
N LYS A 323 1.23 18.37 12.72
CA LYS A 323 2.60 18.71 13.14
C LYS A 323 3.68 17.98 12.34
N VAL A 324 3.42 16.74 11.90
CA VAL A 324 4.36 15.96 11.08
C VAL A 324 4.42 16.53 9.67
N ILE A 325 3.28 16.89 9.09
CA ILE A 325 3.21 17.53 7.77
C ILE A 325 4.02 18.82 7.75
N LYS A 326 3.83 19.69 8.77
CA LYS A 326 4.57 20.93 8.92
C LYS A 326 6.09 20.68 9.03
N ALA A 327 6.50 19.77 9.91
CA ALA A 327 7.93 19.47 10.11
C ALA A 327 8.59 18.90 8.84
N MET A 328 7.88 18.09 8.05
CA MET A 328 8.36 17.60 6.75
C MET A 328 8.55 18.75 5.75
N SER A 329 7.62 19.71 5.71
CA SER A 329 7.75 20.90 4.85
C SER A 329 8.98 21.72 5.20
N GLU A 330 9.30 21.88 6.48
CA GLU A 330 10.51 22.57 6.96
C GLU A 330 11.81 21.85 6.56
N LEU A 331 11.73 20.54 6.29
CA LEU A 331 12.85 19.71 5.79
C LEU A 331 12.97 19.70 4.26
N GLY A 332 12.10 20.41 3.52
CA GLY A 332 12.13 20.44 2.05
C GLY A 332 11.24 19.41 1.37
N PHE A 333 10.34 18.73 2.10
CA PHE A 333 9.39 17.78 1.53
C PHE A 333 8.02 18.43 1.32
N ARG A 334 7.37 18.07 0.21
CA ARG A 334 5.94 18.35 0.00
C ARG A 334 5.14 17.07 0.25
N VAL A 335 4.36 17.09 1.33
CA VAL A 335 3.57 15.92 1.75
C VAL A 335 2.20 15.94 1.08
N THR A 336 1.85 14.85 0.41
CA THR A 336 0.51 14.58 -0.11
C THR A 336 -0.08 13.39 0.63
N HIS A 337 -1.26 13.58 1.24
CA HIS A 337 -1.95 12.51 1.94
C HIS A 337 -2.87 11.76 0.98
N LEU A 338 -2.88 10.44 1.09
CA LEU A 338 -3.73 9.56 0.29
C LEU A 338 -4.41 8.49 1.16
N TYR A 339 -5.48 7.92 0.62
CA TYR A 339 -6.18 6.79 1.21
C TYR A 339 -6.39 5.70 0.17
N GLY A 340 -6.31 4.47 0.63
CA GLY A 340 -6.62 3.30 -0.14
C GLY A 340 -6.43 2.01 0.65
N LEU A 341 -6.75 0.90 0.01
CA LEU A 341 -6.69 -0.44 0.58
C LEU A 341 -6.10 -1.40 -0.44
N THR A 342 -5.69 -2.57 0.03
CA THR A 342 -5.24 -3.65 -0.87
C THR A 342 -6.33 -4.01 -1.88
N GLU A 343 -7.59 -4.02 -1.45
CA GLU A 343 -8.75 -4.36 -2.27
C GLU A 343 -9.04 -3.37 -3.41
N VAL A 344 -8.39 -2.20 -3.40
CA VAL A 344 -8.52 -1.18 -4.46
C VAL A 344 -7.19 -0.84 -5.12
N HIS A 345 -6.26 -1.81 -5.15
CA HIS A 345 -4.93 -1.73 -5.75
C HIS A 345 -3.92 -0.83 -5.00
N GLY A 346 -4.30 -0.19 -3.91
CA GLY A 346 -3.50 0.77 -3.15
C GLY A 346 -4.20 2.10 -3.04
N PRO A 347 -3.58 3.22 -3.45
CA PRO A 347 -4.19 4.55 -3.45
C PRO A 347 -5.49 4.59 -4.26
N SER A 348 -6.51 5.24 -3.75
CA SER A 348 -7.78 5.43 -4.45
C SER A 348 -8.33 6.86 -4.29
N THR A 349 -7.84 7.58 -3.28
CA THR A 349 -8.12 9.01 -3.06
C THR A 349 -6.84 9.75 -2.75
N LEU A 350 -6.81 11.04 -3.07
CA LEU A 350 -5.69 11.92 -2.84
C LEU A 350 -6.19 13.26 -2.29
N CYS A 351 -5.50 13.81 -1.31
CA CYS A 351 -5.75 15.16 -0.84
C CYS A 351 -5.13 16.16 -1.82
N VAL A 352 -5.87 16.50 -2.87
CA VAL A 352 -5.48 17.49 -3.87
C VAL A 352 -5.41 18.86 -3.23
N TRP A 353 -4.31 19.59 -3.44
CA TRP A 353 -4.19 20.97 -2.96
C TRP A 353 -5.18 21.90 -3.66
N GLN A 354 -5.80 22.79 -2.91
CA GLN A 354 -6.69 23.83 -3.45
C GLN A 354 -6.00 25.19 -3.32
N GLU A 355 -6.00 25.98 -4.38
CA GLU A 355 -5.39 27.34 -4.39
C GLU A 355 -5.93 28.23 -3.27
N ALA A 356 -7.20 28.06 -2.90
CA ALA A 356 -7.79 28.80 -1.78
C ALA A 356 -7.09 28.54 -0.43
N TRP A 357 -6.35 27.43 -0.30
CA TRP A 357 -5.63 27.10 0.93
C TRP A 357 -4.32 27.88 1.07
N ASP A 358 -3.82 28.51 0.00
CA ASP A 358 -2.62 29.37 0.05
C ASP A 358 -2.82 30.56 1.00
N ALA A 359 -4.06 31.03 1.15
CA ALA A 359 -4.41 32.12 2.06
C ALA A 359 -4.56 31.67 3.54
N LEU A 360 -4.54 30.38 3.83
CA LEU A 360 -4.68 29.84 5.17
C LEU A 360 -3.34 29.88 5.92
N GLY A 361 -3.42 29.97 7.25
CA GLY A 361 -2.25 29.79 8.10
C GLY A 361 -1.72 28.35 8.09
N PRO A 362 -0.42 28.12 8.41
CA PRO A 362 0.21 26.80 8.31
C PRO A 362 -0.51 25.68 9.08
N ALA A 363 -1.10 25.97 10.23
CA ALA A 363 -1.86 24.99 11.00
C ALA A 363 -3.16 24.57 10.29
N GLN A 364 -3.83 25.52 9.65
CA GLN A 364 -5.05 25.26 8.87
C GLN A 364 -4.73 24.48 7.60
N GLN A 365 -3.67 24.87 6.88
CA GLN A 365 -3.17 24.11 5.71
C GLN A 365 -2.88 22.66 6.08
N ALA A 366 -2.17 22.43 7.18
CA ALA A 366 -1.87 21.07 7.64
C ALA A 366 -3.14 20.28 8.00
N ALA A 367 -4.17 20.94 8.57
CA ALA A 367 -5.46 20.30 8.83
C ALA A 367 -6.20 19.91 7.54
N MET A 368 -6.12 20.74 6.48
CA MET A 368 -6.70 20.40 5.18
C MET A 368 -6.01 19.20 4.54
N VAL A 369 -4.67 19.18 4.58
CA VAL A 369 -3.87 18.07 4.01
C VAL A 369 -4.03 16.77 4.79
N ALA A 370 -4.41 16.82 6.07
CA ALA A 370 -4.67 15.61 6.86
C ALA A 370 -5.92 14.83 6.44
N ARG A 371 -6.83 15.42 5.64
CA ARG A 371 -7.99 14.73 5.08
C ARG A 371 -7.55 13.75 3.98
N GLN A 372 -8.37 12.72 3.70
CA GLN A 372 -8.06 11.71 2.69
C GLN A 372 -8.31 12.17 1.26
N GLY A 373 -9.11 13.23 1.08
CA GLY A 373 -9.23 13.92 -0.19
C GLY A 373 -10.35 13.41 -1.09
N VAL A 374 -10.09 13.43 -2.40
CA VAL A 374 -11.03 13.15 -3.48
C VAL A 374 -10.60 11.93 -4.30
N PRO A 375 -11.52 11.27 -5.05
CA PRO A 375 -11.18 10.06 -5.80
C PRO A 375 -10.12 10.31 -6.88
N TYR A 376 -9.29 9.29 -7.13
CA TYR A 376 -8.39 9.26 -8.27
C TYR A 376 -9.16 9.42 -9.59
N PRO A 377 -8.57 10.05 -10.63
CA PRO A 377 -9.21 10.22 -11.94
C PRO A 377 -9.60 8.89 -12.61
N THR A 378 -8.94 7.80 -12.24
CA THR A 378 -9.16 6.45 -12.77
C THR A 378 -10.16 5.62 -11.96
N LEU A 379 -10.62 6.11 -10.82
CA LEU A 379 -11.67 5.50 -10.00
C LEU A 379 -13.04 5.94 -10.53
N ALA A 380 -13.94 4.98 -10.84
CA ALA A 380 -15.23 5.27 -11.43
C ALA A 380 -16.26 5.86 -10.45
N GLY A 381 -16.09 5.66 -9.14
CA GLY A 381 -16.97 6.22 -8.12
C GLY A 381 -16.52 5.97 -6.72
N GLN A 382 -16.76 6.96 -5.87
CA GLN A 382 -16.59 6.95 -4.42
C GLN A 382 -17.81 7.59 -3.79
N MET A 383 -18.27 7.06 -2.68
CA MET A 383 -19.31 7.68 -1.86
C MET A 383 -19.08 7.36 -0.39
N VAL A 384 -19.58 8.23 0.47
CA VAL A 384 -19.80 7.93 1.88
C VAL A 384 -21.29 7.70 2.07
N ALA A 385 -21.70 6.52 2.52
CA ALA A 385 -23.10 6.12 2.52
C ALA A 385 -23.47 5.28 3.76
N ASP A 386 -24.76 5.22 4.07
CA ASP A 386 -25.27 4.24 5.04
C ASP A 386 -25.04 2.82 4.50
N ALA A 387 -24.37 2.00 5.31
CA ALA A 387 -23.96 0.66 4.89
C ALA A 387 -25.13 -0.30 4.60
N LYS A 388 -26.33 -0.04 5.10
CA LYS A 388 -27.50 -0.90 4.92
C LYS A 388 -28.35 -0.46 3.74
N THR A 389 -28.65 0.84 3.66
CA THR A 389 -29.53 1.41 2.64
C THR A 389 -28.81 1.76 1.35
N LEU A 390 -27.48 1.95 1.38
CA LEU A 390 -26.63 2.45 0.29
C LEU A 390 -26.99 3.89 -0.14
N GLU A 391 -27.72 4.62 0.71
CA GLU A 391 -28.02 6.03 0.47
C GLU A 391 -26.84 6.89 0.90
N PRO A 392 -26.38 7.82 0.04
CA PRO A 392 -25.29 8.74 0.41
C PRO A 392 -25.66 9.59 1.63
N VAL A 393 -24.70 9.77 2.53
CA VAL A 393 -24.88 10.70 3.66
C VAL A 393 -24.77 12.15 3.20
N PRO A 394 -25.35 13.12 3.95
CA PRO A 394 -25.15 14.54 3.67
C PRO A 394 -23.67 14.93 3.67
N ALA A 395 -23.27 15.81 2.75
CA ALA A 395 -21.91 16.36 2.70
C ALA A 395 -21.78 17.54 3.69
N ASP A 396 -21.98 17.27 4.99
CA ASP A 396 -22.00 18.26 6.07
C ASP A 396 -20.74 18.23 6.96
N GLY A 397 -19.80 17.32 6.67
CA GLY A 397 -18.58 17.09 7.46
C GLY A 397 -18.84 16.47 8.84
N ARG A 398 -20.04 15.95 9.10
CA ARG A 398 -20.49 15.44 10.40
C ARG A 398 -21.15 14.07 10.34
N THR A 399 -22.03 13.87 9.37
CA THR A 399 -22.78 12.61 9.24
C THR A 399 -21.84 11.50 8.79
N ILE A 400 -21.72 10.47 9.64
CA ILE A 400 -20.81 9.33 9.40
C ILE A 400 -21.50 8.31 8.50
N GLY A 401 -20.76 7.81 7.50
CA GLY A 401 -21.14 6.68 6.67
C GLY A 401 -19.92 5.82 6.33
N GLU A 402 -20.15 4.69 5.65
CA GLU A 402 -19.10 3.82 5.15
C GLU A 402 -18.55 4.36 3.82
N VAL A 403 -17.23 4.36 3.64
CA VAL A 403 -16.61 4.64 2.35
C VAL A 403 -16.83 3.45 1.41
N MET A 404 -17.48 3.72 0.28
CA MET A 404 -17.73 2.73 -0.75
C MET A 404 -17.09 3.14 -2.07
N LEU A 405 -16.45 2.19 -2.71
CA LEU A 405 -15.63 2.42 -3.90
C LEU A 405 -16.10 1.56 -5.07
N ARG A 406 -15.98 2.08 -6.29
CA ARG A 406 -16.34 1.35 -7.50
C ARG A 406 -15.45 1.75 -8.67
N GLY A 407 -14.97 0.77 -9.42
CA GLY A 407 -14.16 1.04 -10.61
C GLY A 407 -13.36 -0.17 -11.08
N SER A 408 -12.58 0.05 -12.12
CA SER A 408 -11.68 -0.97 -12.66
C SER A 408 -10.43 -1.18 -11.80
N THR A 409 -10.12 -0.25 -10.91
CA THR A 409 -9.06 -0.33 -9.90
C THR A 409 -9.50 -1.05 -8.61
N VAL A 410 -10.75 -1.53 -8.54
CA VAL A 410 -11.20 -2.45 -7.50
C VAL A 410 -10.80 -3.88 -7.87
N MET A 411 -10.37 -4.67 -6.90
CA MET A 411 -9.94 -6.07 -7.05
C MET A 411 -10.91 -6.92 -7.87
N LEU A 412 -10.45 -8.03 -8.42
CA LEU A 412 -11.34 -9.04 -9.02
C LEU A 412 -12.14 -9.81 -7.95
N GLY A 413 -11.59 -9.94 -6.75
CA GLY A 413 -12.18 -10.63 -5.62
C GLY A 413 -11.10 -11.25 -4.72
N TYR A 414 -11.56 -11.95 -3.69
CA TYR A 414 -10.70 -12.74 -2.82
C TYR A 414 -10.49 -14.15 -3.40
N LEU A 415 -9.22 -14.55 -3.49
CA LEU A 415 -8.84 -15.87 -3.97
C LEU A 415 -9.53 -16.97 -3.15
N LYS A 416 -10.20 -17.92 -3.84
CA LYS A 416 -10.91 -19.07 -3.24
C LYS A 416 -11.99 -18.72 -2.21
N ASP A 417 -12.40 -17.44 -2.10
CA ASP A 417 -13.42 -17.00 -1.15
C ASP A 417 -14.53 -16.20 -1.86
N LYS A 418 -15.45 -16.94 -2.47
CA LYS A 418 -16.61 -16.37 -3.18
C LYS A 418 -17.60 -15.67 -2.23
N ALA A 419 -17.73 -16.18 -1.01
CA ALA A 419 -18.66 -15.62 -0.03
C ALA A 419 -18.18 -14.25 0.46
N ALA A 420 -16.90 -14.13 0.86
CA ALA A 420 -16.32 -12.83 1.23
C ALA A 420 -16.31 -11.86 0.05
N THR A 421 -16.06 -12.33 -1.17
CA THR A 421 -16.11 -11.50 -2.37
C THR A 421 -17.52 -10.94 -2.60
N ALA A 422 -18.55 -11.79 -2.50
CA ALA A 422 -19.94 -11.35 -2.67
C ALA A 422 -20.37 -10.35 -1.58
N ALA A 423 -19.97 -10.59 -0.34
CA ALA A 423 -20.23 -9.67 0.77
C ALA A 423 -19.54 -8.31 0.56
N ALA A 424 -18.26 -8.31 0.13
CA ALA A 424 -17.51 -7.09 -0.14
C ALA A 424 -18.08 -6.27 -1.32
N PHE A 425 -18.80 -6.90 -2.26
CA PHE A 425 -19.36 -6.25 -3.45
C PHE A 425 -20.88 -6.05 -3.41
N ARG A 426 -21.46 -6.08 -2.22
CA ARG A 426 -22.90 -5.90 -2.03
C ARG A 426 -23.39 -4.60 -2.69
N GLY A 427 -24.54 -4.65 -3.34
CA GLY A 427 -25.13 -3.48 -4.00
C GLY A 427 -24.32 -2.93 -5.19
N GLY A 428 -23.27 -3.64 -5.65
CA GLY A 428 -22.41 -3.20 -6.76
C GLY A 428 -21.34 -2.19 -6.38
N TRP A 429 -21.07 -2.05 -5.08
CA TRP A 429 -20.01 -1.24 -4.50
C TRP A 429 -19.07 -2.13 -3.67
N PHE A 430 -17.80 -1.78 -3.67
CA PHE A 430 -16.86 -2.35 -2.71
C PHE A 430 -17.02 -1.65 -1.37
N HIS A 431 -17.31 -2.43 -0.34
CA HIS A 431 -17.45 -2.00 1.05
C HIS A 431 -16.09 -2.02 1.74
N SER A 432 -15.57 -0.84 2.07
CA SER A 432 -14.23 -0.72 2.67
C SER A 432 -14.18 -1.14 4.13
N GLY A 433 -15.29 -1.01 4.85
CA GLY A 433 -15.35 -1.14 6.31
C GLY A 433 -14.71 0.05 7.04
N ASP A 434 -14.34 1.12 6.33
CA ASP A 434 -13.83 2.36 6.91
C ASP A 434 -14.96 3.41 6.95
N LEU A 435 -15.11 4.07 8.09
CA LEU A 435 -16.12 5.09 8.33
C LEU A 435 -15.53 6.48 8.08
N ALA A 436 -16.29 7.32 7.41
CA ALA A 436 -15.89 8.67 7.06
C ALA A 436 -17.06 9.65 7.14
N VAL A 437 -16.72 10.93 7.10
CA VAL A 437 -17.64 12.02 6.75
C VAL A 437 -17.27 12.56 5.38
N GLN A 438 -18.24 13.14 4.68
CA GLN A 438 -18.02 13.88 3.46
C GLN A 438 -18.19 15.37 3.74
N HIS A 439 -17.17 16.16 3.35
CA HIS A 439 -17.21 17.60 3.49
C HIS A 439 -17.95 18.27 2.31
N PRO A 440 -18.47 19.52 2.47
CA PRO A 440 -19.13 20.25 1.39
C PRO A 440 -18.28 20.47 0.14
N ASP A 441 -16.96 20.48 0.29
CA ASP A 441 -15.97 20.61 -0.80
C ASP A 441 -15.68 19.26 -1.52
N GLY A 442 -16.37 18.19 -1.14
CA GLY A 442 -16.26 16.86 -1.76
C GLY A 442 -15.18 15.97 -1.16
N TYR A 443 -14.34 16.49 -0.24
CA TYR A 443 -13.30 15.72 0.42
C TYR A 443 -13.89 14.77 1.45
N ILE A 444 -13.34 13.56 1.54
CA ILE A 444 -13.66 12.64 2.62
C ILE A 444 -12.64 12.76 3.75
N GLU A 445 -13.11 12.51 4.97
CA GLU A 445 -12.27 12.42 6.17
C GLU A 445 -12.62 11.13 6.91
N ILE A 446 -11.66 10.20 6.98
CA ILE A 446 -11.80 8.93 7.70
C ILE A 446 -11.89 9.21 9.21
N LYS A 447 -12.95 8.73 9.82
CA LYS A 447 -13.18 8.87 11.26
C LYS A 447 -12.74 7.65 12.03
N ASP A 448 -13.02 6.45 11.51
CA ASP A 448 -12.53 5.19 12.11
C ASP A 448 -12.79 4.00 11.17
N ARG A 449 -12.48 2.81 11.66
CA ARG A 449 -12.96 1.55 11.10
C ARG A 449 -14.23 1.11 11.81
N LEU A 450 -15.18 0.56 11.06
CA LEU A 450 -16.43 0.06 11.60
C LEU A 450 -16.23 -0.89 12.81
N LYS A 451 -15.17 -1.70 12.79
CA LYS A 451 -14.83 -2.65 13.85
C LYS A 451 -13.99 -2.05 15.01
N ASP A 452 -13.47 -0.83 14.85
CA ASP A 452 -12.65 -0.15 15.85
C ASP A 452 -13.42 0.97 16.57
N ILE A 453 -14.64 1.27 16.13
CA ILE A 453 -15.58 2.13 16.88
C ILE A 453 -15.83 1.51 18.25
N ILE A 454 -15.76 2.35 19.27
CA ILE A 454 -16.02 1.97 20.67
C ILE A 454 -17.42 2.42 21.02
N ILE A 455 -18.28 1.51 21.47
CA ILE A 455 -19.67 1.81 21.82
C ILE A 455 -19.79 1.91 23.33
N SER A 456 -19.76 3.13 23.86
CA SER A 456 -19.78 3.40 25.29
C SER A 456 -21.11 4.05 25.72
N GLY A 457 -21.95 3.34 26.45
CA GLY A 457 -23.23 3.85 26.90
C GLY A 457 -24.18 4.25 25.78
N GLY A 458 -24.06 3.65 24.60
CA GLY A 458 -24.85 3.97 23.42
C GLY A 458 -24.24 5.05 22.51
N GLU A 459 -23.16 5.68 22.93
CA GLU A 459 -22.41 6.67 22.13
C GLU A 459 -21.31 6.00 21.31
N ASN A 460 -21.16 6.39 20.05
CA ASN A 460 -20.09 5.94 19.16
C ASN A 460 -18.86 6.82 19.34
N ILE A 461 -17.76 6.23 19.77
CA ILE A 461 -16.49 6.91 19.99
C ILE A 461 -15.52 6.49 18.89
N SER A 462 -14.99 7.46 18.16
CA SER A 462 -13.86 7.23 17.23
C SER A 462 -12.58 7.00 18.03
N SER A 463 -11.98 5.83 17.85
CA SER A 463 -10.69 5.52 18.44
C SER A 463 -9.60 6.46 17.92
N ILE A 464 -9.70 6.89 16.66
CA ILE A 464 -8.75 7.83 16.02
C ILE A 464 -8.83 9.23 16.66
N GLU A 465 -10.03 9.73 16.99
CA GLU A 465 -10.17 11.04 17.64
C GLU A 465 -9.47 11.07 19.01
N VAL A 466 -9.60 9.98 19.77
CA VAL A 466 -8.92 9.83 21.05
C VAL A 466 -7.39 9.72 20.87
N GLU A 467 -6.92 8.99 19.86
CA GLU A 467 -5.49 8.89 19.52
C GLU A 467 -4.90 10.25 19.14
N ILE A 468 -5.63 11.04 18.34
CA ILE A 468 -5.22 12.39 17.97
C ILE A 468 -5.10 13.29 19.22
N ALA A 469 -6.06 13.23 20.13
CA ALA A 469 -6.00 13.99 21.37
C ALA A 469 -4.75 13.61 22.19
N LEU A 470 -4.51 12.32 22.40
CA LEU A 470 -3.34 11.82 23.12
C LEU A 470 -2.01 12.25 22.48
N THR A 471 -1.90 12.20 21.15
CA THR A 471 -0.66 12.54 20.44
C THR A 471 -0.35 14.05 20.45
N ARG A 472 -1.27 14.90 20.87
CA ARG A 472 -1.01 16.32 21.11
C ARG A 472 -0.20 16.56 22.39
N HIS A 473 -0.24 15.61 23.34
CA HIS A 473 0.55 15.72 24.56
C HIS A 473 2.06 15.69 24.26
N PRO A 474 2.86 16.60 24.84
CA PRO A 474 4.29 16.74 24.51
C PRO A 474 5.12 15.47 24.68
N ALA A 475 4.83 14.66 25.70
CA ALA A 475 5.55 13.43 26.02
C ALA A 475 5.15 12.23 25.14
N VAL A 476 4.01 12.28 24.42
CA VAL A 476 3.51 11.14 23.64
C VAL A 476 4.18 11.07 22.27
N LEU A 477 4.76 9.92 21.95
CA LEU A 477 5.28 9.60 20.63
C LEU A 477 4.19 9.02 19.74
N MET A 478 3.49 8.00 20.25
CA MET A 478 2.41 7.30 19.54
C MET A 478 1.35 6.84 20.53
N ALA A 479 0.10 6.79 20.08
CA ALA A 479 -1.03 6.25 20.84
C ALA A 479 -1.89 5.34 19.95
N ALA A 480 -2.50 4.33 20.57
CA ALA A 480 -3.53 3.49 19.96
C ALA A 480 -4.64 3.26 20.97
N VAL A 481 -5.88 3.41 20.51
CA VAL A 481 -7.05 3.26 21.38
C VAL A 481 -7.93 2.12 20.88
N VAL A 482 -8.36 1.29 21.80
CA VAL A 482 -9.24 0.15 21.51
C VAL A 482 -10.37 0.06 22.54
N ALA A 483 -11.45 -0.63 22.17
CA ALA A 483 -12.52 -0.95 23.10
C ALA A 483 -12.03 -1.90 24.19
N ARG A 484 -12.35 -1.58 25.43
CA ARG A 484 -12.24 -2.46 26.61
C ARG A 484 -13.65 -2.74 27.13
N PRO A 485 -14.00 -4.01 27.40
CA PRO A 485 -15.27 -4.34 28.01
C PRO A 485 -15.46 -3.61 29.35
N ASP A 486 -16.67 -3.11 29.61
CA ASP A 486 -17.04 -2.41 30.84
C ASP A 486 -18.47 -2.81 31.24
N GLU A 487 -18.65 -3.25 32.48
CA GLU A 487 -19.93 -3.76 32.97
C GLU A 487 -21.06 -2.71 32.92
N LYS A 488 -20.72 -1.43 33.10
CA LYS A 488 -21.69 -0.34 33.16
C LYS A 488 -21.97 0.27 31.78
N TRP A 489 -20.94 0.41 30.96
CA TRP A 489 -21.02 1.17 29.72
C TRP A 489 -20.98 0.30 28.45
N GLY A 490 -20.89 -1.04 28.63
CA GLY A 490 -20.65 -2.00 27.56
C GLY A 490 -19.18 -2.00 27.13
N GLU A 491 -18.71 -0.87 26.61
CA GLU A 491 -17.30 -0.66 26.27
C GLU A 491 -16.81 0.70 26.77
N THR A 492 -15.49 0.80 26.97
CA THR A 492 -14.82 2.08 27.29
C THR A 492 -13.50 2.20 26.53
N PRO A 493 -13.05 3.43 26.18
CA PRO A 493 -11.76 3.62 25.54
C PRO A 493 -10.60 3.21 26.45
N CYS A 494 -9.74 2.32 25.96
CA CYS A 494 -8.47 1.91 26.56
C CYS A 494 -7.32 2.37 25.65
N ALA A 495 -6.47 3.24 26.16
CA ALA A 495 -5.35 3.82 25.43
C ALA A 495 -4.06 3.06 25.68
N PHE A 496 -3.36 2.66 24.65
CA PHE A 496 -1.99 2.17 24.69
C PHE A 496 -1.08 3.28 24.18
N VAL A 497 -0.10 3.68 24.99
CA VAL A 497 0.71 4.88 24.74
C VAL A 497 2.20 4.55 24.78
N GLN A 498 2.90 4.95 23.72
CA GLN A 498 4.35 4.98 23.68
C GLN A 498 4.85 6.41 23.87
N LEU A 499 5.64 6.61 24.91
CA LEU A 499 6.26 7.91 25.18
C LEU A 499 7.50 8.13 24.32
N LYS A 500 7.85 9.40 24.12
CA LYS A 500 9.13 9.79 23.51
C LYS A 500 10.30 9.36 24.41
N PRO A 501 11.50 9.12 23.86
CA PRO A 501 12.69 8.93 24.67
C PRO A 501 12.84 10.07 25.69
N ASP A 502 13.30 9.73 26.88
CA ASP A 502 13.62 10.66 27.96
C ASP A 502 12.46 11.54 28.46
N THR A 503 11.21 11.17 28.15
CA THR A 503 10.01 11.84 28.65
C THR A 503 9.24 10.94 29.63
N LYS A 504 8.46 11.57 30.51
CA LYS A 504 7.59 10.89 31.47
C LYS A 504 6.18 11.50 31.40
N ALA A 505 5.18 10.68 31.62
CA ALA A 505 3.81 11.07 31.85
C ALA A 505 3.12 9.97 32.65
N THR A 506 2.14 10.32 33.49
CA THR A 506 1.32 9.35 34.22
C THR A 506 0.00 9.10 33.48
N GLU A 507 -0.70 8.05 33.90
CA GLU A 507 -2.06 7.75 33.39
C GLU A 507 -3.02 8.90 33.67
N GLU A 508 -3.00 9.43 34.91
CA GLU A 508 -3.86 10.52 35.34
C GLU A 508 -3.60 11.80 34.57
N GLU A 509 -2.35 12.13 34.27
CA GLU A 509 -1.97 13.30 33.48
C GLU A 509 -2.52 13.20 32.05
N LEU A 510 -2.40 12.03 31.39
CA LEU A 510 -2.93 11.84 30.05
C LEU A 510 -4.46 11.83 30.01
N ILE A 511 -5.11 11.23 31.00
CA ILE A 511 -6.56 11.27 31.13
C ILE A 511 -7.05 12.70 31.38
N ALA A 512 -6.41 13.45 32.25
CA ALA A 512 -6.73 14.86 32.51
C ALA A 512 -6.54 15.69 31.24
N PHE A 513 -5.44 15.51 30.51
CA PHE A 513 -5.17 16.20 29.26
C PHE A 513 -6.25 15.91 28.19
N CYS A 514 -6.75 14.67 28.12
CA CYS A 514 -7.85 14.30 27.22
C CYS A 514 -9.18 14.93 27.61
N ARG A 515 -9.45 15.16 28.90
CA ARG A 515 -10.71 15.79 29.38
C ARG A 515 -10.91 17.21 28.84
N ASP A 516 -9.83 17.93 28.59
CA ASP A 516 -9.88 19.29 28.05
C ASP A 516 -10.13 19.33 26.52
N GLN A 517 -10.04 18.18 25.84
CA GLN A 517 -10.10 18.10 24.38
C GLN A 517 -11.21 17.20 23.84
N LEU A 518 -11.77 16.33 24.66
CA LEU A 518 -12.73 15.31 24.26
C LEU A 518 -14.02 15.40 25.07
N PRO A 519 -15.16 14.98 24.50
CA PRO A 519 -16.38 14.75 25.26
C PRO A 519 -16.12 13.75 26.41
N ARG A 520 -16.81 13.91 27.54
CA ARG A 520 -16.57 13.08 28.73
C ARG A 520 -16.67 11.57 28.49
N PHE A 521 -17.57 11.14 27.61
CA PHE A 521 -17.73 9.73 27.26
C PHE A 521 -16.56 9.15 26.41
N ALA A 522 -15.85 10.01 25.67
CA ALA A 522 -14.73 9.63 24.82
C ALA A 522 -13.37 9.63 25.54
N VAL A 523 -13.30 10.16 26.76
CA VAL A 523 -12.06 10.19 27.55
C VAL A 523 -11.64 8.77 27.92
N PRO A 524 -10.38 8.36 27.67
CA PRO A 524 -9.87 7.04 28.07
C PRO A 524 -10.06 6.81 29.57
N LYS A 525 -10.48 5.62 29.95
CA LYS A 525 -10.57 5.21 31.35
C LYS A 525 -9.36 4.42 31.81
N THR A 526 -8.55 3.96 30.88
CA THR A 526 -7.33 3.19 31.15
C THR A 526 -6.24 3.62 30.17
N VAL A 527 -5.03 3.83 30.68
CA VAL A 527 -3.83 4.11 29.89
C VAL A 527 -2.74 3.08 30.20
N VAL A 528 -2.26 2.39 29.18
CA VAL A 528 -1.20 1.39 29.29
C VAL A 528 0.03 1.88 28.56
N PHE A 529 1.16 1.98 29.24
CA PHE A 529 2.42 2.42 28.64
C PHE A 529 3.22 1.24 28.07
N GLY A 530 3.87 1.47 26.94
CA GLY A 530 4.78 0.51 26.31
C GLY A 530 4.90 0.67 24.79
N PRO A 531 5.75 -0.14 24.15
CA PRO A 531 5.88 -0.14 22.71
C PRO A 531 4.60 -0.65 22.05
N LEU A 532 4.22 -0.03 20.93
CA LEU A 532 3.03 -0.41 20.17
C LEU A 532 3.39 -1.44 19.08
N PRO A 533 2.63 -2.55 18.97
CA PRO A 533 2.82 -3.51 17.90
C PRO A 533 2.44 -2.89 16.56
N THR A 534 3.36 -2.93 15.59
CA THR A 534 3.14 -2.37 14.26
C THR A 534 3.29 -3.42 13.15
N THR A 535 2.60 -3.21 12.04
CA THR A 535 2.81 -3.96 10.81
C THR A 535 4.11 -3.51 10.12
N ALA A 536 4.50 -4.23 9.04
CA ALA A 536 5.65 -3.85 8.20
C ALA A 536 5.51 -2.45 7.58
N THR A 537 4.29 -1.98 7.39
CA THR A 537 3.97 -0.65 6.87
C THR A 537 3.84 0.40 7.97
N GLY A 538 4.16 0.05 9.24
CA GLY A 538 4.06 0.95 10.39
C GLY A 538 2.66 1.16 10.93
N LYS A 539 1.65 0.41 10.45
CA LYS A 539 0.28 0.47 10.96
C LYS A 539 0.18 -0.28 12.28
N ILE A 540 -0.44 0.34 13.28
CA ILE A 540 -0.63 -0.29 14.60
C ILE A 540 -1.60 -1.49 14.50
N GLN A 541 -1.23 -2.59 15.15
CA GLN A 541 -2.00 -3.83 15.18
C GLN A 541 -3.01 -3.81 16.32
N LYS A 542 -4.11 -3.05 16.15
CA LYS A 542 -5.15 -2.89 17.19
C LYS A 542 -5.76 -4.22 17.65
N TYR A 543 -5.78 -5.26 16.82
CA TYR A 543 -6.32 -6.56 17.23
C TYR A 543 -5.54 -7.17 18.42
N THR A 544 -4.21 -7.08 18.42
CA THR A 544 -3.37 -7.52 19.54
C THR A 544 -3.61 -6.69 20.79
N LEU A 545 -3.84 -5.38 20.62
CA LEU A 545 -4.13 -4.49 21.73
C LEU A 545 -5.53 -4.75 22.32
N ARG A 546 -6.51 -5.13 21.49
CA ARG A 546 -7.85 -5.53 21.98
C ARG A 546 -7.81 -6.81 22.81
N GLU A 547 -6.99 -7.79 22.43
CA GLU A 547 -6.78 -8.99 23.25
C GLU A 547 -6.21 -8.60 24.62
N ARG A 548 -5.16 -7.79 24.66
CA ARG A 548 -4.58 -7.28 25.90
C ARG A 548 -5.57 -6.45 26.74
N ALA A 549 -6.41 -5.62 26.09
CA ALA A 549 -7.39 -4.79 26.80
C ALA A 549 -8.50 -5.62 27.48
N ARG A 550 -8.77 -6.84 27.01
CA ARG A 550 -9.72 -7.76 27.63
C ARG A 550 -9.17 -8.44 28.89
N GLU A 551 -7.85 -8.48 29.03
CA GLU A 551 -7.15 -9.10 30.17
C GLU A 551 -6.92 -8.12 31.32
N LEU A 552 -7.15 -6.81 31.08
CA LEU A 552 -7.05 -5.74 32.08
C LEU A 552 -8.35 -5.57 32.87
#